data_461a55b68dea6440cc0628188673e622
#
_entry.id   461a55b68dea6440cc0628188673e622
#
_cell.length_a   1.000
_cell.length_b   1.000
_cell.length_c   1.000
_cell.angle_alpha   90.00
_cell.angle_beta   90.00
_cell.angle_gamma   90.00
#
_symmetry.space_group_name_H-M   'P 1'
#
loop_
_entity.id
_entity.type
_entity.pdbx_description
1 polymer ?
#
loop_
_entity_poly.entity_id
_entity_poly.type
_entity_poly.pdbx_seq_one_letter_code
_entity_poly.pdbx_strand_id
1 'polypeptide(L)'
;MSETLPDWPIFGLTDDARPALASARAAGRPVALATIVALDGGGPRPVGTQMVIGQGVLSGFLSGGCLEGDVVGHAEACLADGAPRMLVYGAGSPWPDIRLLCGARIEVMVEKLAPDDAAVGALLALRGARRPATWISDGRRRICTPEGESPAIWEGAFSRPFEPVARLVVLGGDPTALAVAWLGAQSGFETTLVRPKGPEAPPPFDVRYSRDEPAEALAAVGLDRWTAVAVATHEAEADHAALTVALPSEAFYVGALGARRRAGDRMAWLRGAGVADSAIARLRTPIGLDIGGKAPWEVAISVLAEITQVRYARASGSAANTSPAASAGAPAGRTRSASAMAYTATSDES
;
A
#
# COMPACT_ATOMS: atom_id res chain seq x y z
N MET A 1 -32.43 -10.58 4.98
CA MET A 1 -31.58 -11.02 6.11
C MET A 1 -30.47 -9.98 6.23
N SER A 2 -30.51 -9.17 7.28
CA SER A 2 -29.44 -8.18 7.53
C SER A 2 -28.13 -8.94 7.73
N GLU A 3 -27.16 -8.75 6.85
CA GLU A 3 -25.81 -9.27 7.07
C GLU A 3 -25.22 -8.51 8.26
N THR A 4 -25.20 -9.14 9.42
CA THR A 4 -24.43 -8.62 10.55
C THR A 4 -22.95 -8.67 10.18
N LEU A 5 -22.22 -7.56 10.47
CA LEU A 5 -20.77 -7.54 10.28
C LEU A 5 -20.14 -8.73 11.03
N PRO A 6 -19.10 -9.37 10.45
CA PRO A 6 -18.35 -10.40 11.14
C PRO A 6 -17.70 -9.84 12.42
N ASP A 7 -17.64 -10.66 13.47
CA ASP A 7 -16.99 -10.29 14.74
C ASP A 7 -15.53 -9.84 14.56
N TRP A 8 -14.83 -10.47 13.61
CA TRP A 8 -13.48 -10.09 13.21
C TRP A 8 -13.50 -9.37 11.89
N PRO A 9 -13.13 -8.06 11.83
CA PRO A 9 -13.22 -7.24 10.62
C PRO A 9 -12.04 -7.48 9.65
N ILE A 10 -11.74 -8.74 9.37
CA ILE A 10 -10.65 -9.13 8.45
C ILE A 10 -10.90 -8.58 7.03
N PHE A 11 -12.15 -8.41 6.63
CA PHE A 11 -12.54 -7.78 5.37
C PHE A 11 -11.95 -6.38 5.18
N GLY A 12 -11.61 -5.70 6.27
CA GLY A 12 -11.01 -4.35 6.28
C GLY A 12 -9.50 -4.33 6.06
N LEU A 13 -8.82 -5.46 6.00
CA LEU A 13 -7.38 -5.53 5.75
C LEU A 13 -7.01 -5.27 4.28
N THR A 14 -8.00 -5.27 3.38
CA THR A 14 -7.80 -5.05 1.94
C THR A 14 -8.32 -3.67 1.55
N ASP A 15 -7.44 -2.81 1.05
CA ASP A 15 -7.79 -1.45 0.57
C ASP A 15 -8.21 -1.40 -0.89
N ASP A 16 -7.83 -2.39 -1.70
CA ASP A 16 -8.16 -2.45 -3.11
C ASP A 16 -9.52 -3.12 -3.31
N ALA A 17 -10.52 -2.36 -3.73
CA ALA A 17 -11.86 -2.85 -4.02
C ALA A 17 -11.94 -3.75 -5.27
N ARG A 18 -10.96 -3.66 -6.19
CA ARG A 18 -11.00 -4.31 -7.51
C ARG A 18 -11.05 -5.84 -7.45
N PRO A 19 -10.36 -6.56 -6.53
CA PRO A 19 -10.52 -8.01 -6.40
C PRO A 19 -11.94 -8.44 -6.01
N ALA A 20 -12.57 -7.70 -5.08
CA ALA A 20 -13.95 -7.97 -4.67
C ALA A 20 -14.96 -7.70 -5.81
N LEU A 21 -14.76 -6.60 -6.57
CA LEU A 21 -15.56 -6.30 -7.75
C LEU A 21 -15.39 -7.38 -8.84
N ALA A 22 -14.17 -7.87 -9.05
CA ALA A 22 -13.90 -8.95 -10.00
C ALA A 22 -14.61 -10.25 -9.61
N SER A 23 -14.55 -10.61 -8.32
CA SER A 23 -15.21 -11.80 -7.77
C SER A 23 -16.74 -11.71 -7.91
N ALA A 24 -17.33 -10.57 -7.56
CA ALA A 24 -18.76 -10.34 -7.70
C ALA A 24 -19.22 -10.42 -9.16
N ARG A 25 -18.47 -9.79 -10.07
CA ARG A 25 -18.73 -9.85 -11.53
C ARG A 25 -18.67 -11.27 -12.06
N ALA A 26 -17.64 -12.03 -11.70
CA ALA A 26 -17.50 -13.43 -12.10
C ALA A 26 -18.64 -14.32 -11.58
N ALA A 27 -19.17 -14.01 -10.39
CA ALA A 27 -20.30 -14.70 -9.80
C ALA A 27 -21.67 -14.22 -10.33
N GLY A 28 -21.70 -13.23 -11.23
CA GLY A 28 -22.95 -12.64 -11.74
C GLY A 28 -23.78 -11.93 -10.67
N ARG A 29 -23.15 -11.41 -9.60
CA ARG A 29 -23.82 -10.80 -8.46
C ARG A 29 -23.69 -9.29 -8.46
N PRO A 30 -24.78 -8.53 -8.24
CA PRO A 30 -24.67 -7.09 -8.01
C PRO A 30 -24.04 -6.82 -6.64
N VAL A 31 -23.33 -5.70 -6.52
CA VAL A 31 -22.76 -5.21 -5.26
C VAL A 31 -23.04 -3.73 -5.09
N ALA A 32 -23.03 -3.27 -3.86
CA ALA A 32 -22.96 -1.84 -3.55
C ALA A 32 -21.50 -1.45 -3.32
N LEU A 33 -21.12 -0.30 -3.87
CA LEU A 33 -19.83 0.34 -3.65
C LEU A 33 -20.05 1.57 -2.78
N ALA A 34 -19.53 1.56 -1.57
CA ALA A 34 -19.49 2.71 -0.69
C ALA A 34 -18.12 3.40 -0.84
N THR A 35 -18.12 4.70 -1.11
CA THR A 35 -16.90 5.50 -1.34
C THR A 35 -16.92 6.74 -0.46
N ILE A 36 -15.84 7.00 0.29
CA ILE A 36 -15.65 8.31 0.96
C ILE A 36 -15.40 9.35 -0.13
N VAL A 37 -16.34 10.28 -0.31
CA VAL A 37 -16.26 11.33 -1.37
C VAL A 37 -15.84 12.68 -0.82
N ALA A 38 -16.05 12.93 0.47
CA ALA A 38 -15.57 14.14 1.15
C ALA A 38 -15.18 13.82 2.60
N LEU A 39 -14.21 14.56 3.09
CA LEU A 39 -13.70 14.47 4.45
C LEU A 39 -13.34 15.87 4.93
N ASP A 40 -13.88 16.28 6.08
CA ASP A 40 -13.51 17.50 6.79
C ASP A 40 -13.01 17.13 8.19
N GLY A 41 -11.85 17.68 8.58
CA GLY A 41 -11.13 17.29 9.79
C GLY A 41 -10.29 16.01 9.64
N GLY A 42 -9.81 15.49 10.77
CA GLY A 42 -8.95 14.32 10.84
C GLY A 42 -9.72 13.00 10.78
N GLY A 43 -9.98 12.46 9.61
CA GLY A 43 -10.61 11.14 9.46
C GLY A 43 -9.62 9.99 9.51
N PRO A 44 -10.07 8.78 9.89
CA PRO A 44 -9.20 7.59 9.98
C PRO A 44 -8.77 7.07 8.60
N ARG A 45 -9.52 7.41 7.54
CA ARG A 45 -9.27 6.98 6.17
C ARG A 45 -9.38 8.15 5.20
N PRO A 46 -8.57 8.17 4.12
CA PRO A 46 -8.60 9.26 3.15
C PRO A 46 -9.83 9.21 2.24
N VAL A 47 -10.11 10.36 1.61
CA VAL A 47 -11.06 10.46 0.50
C VAL A 47 -10.68 9.47 -0.61
N GLY A 48 -11.68 8.83 -1.21
CA GLY A 48 -11.50 7.76 -2.19
C GLY A 48 -11.41 6.36 -1.59
N THR A 49 -11.38 6.19 -0.25
CA THR A 49 -11.48 4.87 0.39
C THR A 49 -12.81 4.22 0.04
N GLN A 50 -12.79 2.92 -0.23
CA GLN A 50 -13.95 2.17 -0.71
C GLN A 50 -14.23 0.92 0.11
N MET A 51 -15.51 0.55 0.15
CA MET A 51 -15.99 -0.70 0.71
C MET A 51 -16.98 -1.33 -0.28
N VAL A 52 -16.80 -2.61 -0.58
CA VAL A 52 -17.69 -3.40 -1.45
C VAL A 52 -18.58 -4.26 -0.58
N ILE A 53 -19.89 -4.15 -0.76
CA ILE A 53 -20.90 -4.84 0.03
C ILE A 53 -21.85 -5.58 -0.91
N GLY A 54 -22.09 -6.87 -0.67
CA GLY A 54 -23.03 -7.66 -1.44
C GLY A 54 -23.17 -9.07 -0.87
N GLN A 55 -24.08 -9.87 -1.42
CA GLN A 55 -24.33 -11.22 -0.93
C GLN A 55 -23.04 -12.08 -0.97
N GLY A 56 -22.49 -12.38 0.21
CA GLY A 56 -21.24 -13.13 0.36
C GLY A 56 -19.98 -12.36 -0.09
N VAL A 57 -20.08 -11.04 -0.22
CA VAL A 57 -18.95 -10.16 -0.53
C VAL A 57 -18.93 -9.00 0.44
N LEU A 58 -17.88 -8.92 1.23
CA LEU A 58 -17.60 -7.80 2.11
C LEU A 58 -16.09 -7.52 2.05
N SER A 59 -15.69 -6.33 1.61
CA SER A 59 -14.26 -6.00 1.44
C SER A 59 -14.06 -4.49 1.54
N GLY A 60 -12.99 -4.07 2.21
CA GLY A 60 -12.68 -2.66 2.44
C GLY A 60 -13.21 -2.15 3.77
N PHE A 61 -12.79 -0.94 4.17
CA PHE A 61 -13.08 -0.39 5.49
C PHE A 61 -13.02 1.15 5.45
N LEU A 62 -14.05 1.82 5.97
CA LEU A 62 -14.22 3.26 5.81
C LEU A 62 -13.80 4.09 7.02
N SER A 63 -13.94 3.52 8.23
CA SER A 63 -13.74 4.29 9.46
C SER A 63 -12.86 3.56 10.49
N GLY A 64 -13.30 3.18 11.54
CA GLY A 64 -12.66 2.43 12.62
C GLY A 64 -13.69 1.49 13.28
N GLY A 65 -14.72 1.10 12.52
CA GLY A 65 -15.85 0.31 13.00
C GLY A 65 -17.07 1.15 13.37
N CYS A 66 -16.97 2.49 13.31
CA CYS A 66 -18.07 3.37 13.71
C CYS A 66 -19.20 3.47 12.66
N LEU A 67 -18.85 3.34 11.37
CA LEU A 67 -19.77 3.60 10.26
C LEU A 67 -20.20 2.35 9.51
N GLU A 68 -19.42 1.30 9.56
CA GLU A 68 -19.54 0.13 8.67
C GLU A 68 -20.92 -0.53 8.80
N GLY A 69 -21.44 -0.66 10.02
CA GLY A 69 -22.77 -1.28 10.25
C GLY A 69 -23.90 -0.48 9.60
N ASP A 70 -23.89 0.83 9.73
CA ASP A 70 -24.88 1.71 9.12
C ASP A 70 -24.74 1.75 7.59
N VAL A 71 -23.52 1.83 7.08
CA VAL A 71 -23.24 1.78 5.64
C VAL A 71 -23.73 0.48 5.02
N VAL A 72 -23.56 -0.66 5.70
CA VAL A 72 -24.09 -1.96 5.23
C VAL A 72 -25.61 -1.93 5.11
N GLY A 73 -26.33 -1.40 6.09
CA GLY A 73 -27.79 -1.24 6.01
C GLY A 73 -28.24 -0.37 4.83
N HIS A 74 -27.53 0.72 4.59
CA HIS A 74 -27.76 1.59 3.42
C HIS A 74 -27.38 0.92 2.10
N ALA A 75 -26.35 0.10 2.08
CA ALA A 75 -25.94 -0.66 0.92
C ALA A 75 -26.97 -1.74 0.55
N GLU A 76 -27.54 -2.47 1.52
CA GLU A 76 -28.63 -3.43 1.32
C GLU A 76 -29.86 -2.74 0.70
N ALA A 77 -30.23 -1.57 1.24
CA ALA A 77 -31.33 -0.81 0.69
C ALA A 77 -31.03 -0.29 -0.73
N CYS A 78 -29.77 0.14 -1.01
CA CYS A 78 -29.34 0.53 -2.35
C CYS A 78 -29.39 -0.63 -3.36
N LEU A 79 -29.05 -1.83 -2.92
CA LEU A 79 -29.14 -3.04 -3.74
C LEU A 79 -30.60 -3.37 -4.08
N ALA A 80 -31.51 -3.18 -3.13
CA ALA A 80 -32.92 -3.50 -3.29
C ALA A 80 -33.64 -2.54 -4.26
N ASP A 81 -33.49 -1.23 -4.08
CA ASP A 81 -34.24 -0.21 -4.84
C ASP A 81 -33.45 0.42 -5.99
N GLY A 82 -32.12 0.19 -6.06
CA GLY A 82 -31.24 0.75 -7.08
C GLY A 82 -30.93 2.23 -6.93
N ALA A 83 -31.45 2.90 -5.89
CA ALA A 83 -31.23 4.33 -5.68
C ALA A 83 -29.88 4.57 -4.98
N PRO A 84 -29.00 5.44 -5.51
CA PRO A 84 -27.78 5.81 -4.81
C PRO A 84 -28.09 6.61 -3.55
N ARG A 85 -27.17 6.57 -2.59
CA ARG A 85 -27.30 7.29 -1.32
C ARG A 85 -26.06 8.13 -1.06
N MET A 86 -26.30 9.34 -0.56
CA MET A 86 -25.26 10.20 -0.01
C MET A 86 -25.44 10.25 1.51
N LEU A 87 -24.52 9.64 2.24
CA LEU A 87 -24.53 9.54 3.69
C LEU A 87 -23.59 10.60 4.27
N VAL A 88 -24.02 11.26 5.33
CA VAL A 88 -23.22 12.29 6.03
C VAL A 88 -23.08 11.90 7.48
N TYR A 89 -21.85 11.76 7.95
CA TYR A 89 -21.52 11.41 9.33
C TYR A 89 -20.73 12.51 10.01
N GLY A 90 -20.91 12.71 11.32
CA GLY A 90 -20.28 13.78 12.09
C GLY A 90 -21.02 15.09 12.02
N ALA A 91 -20.31 16.20 11.89
CA ALA A 91 -20.95 17.53 11.87
C ALA A 91 -21.94 17.68 10.72
N GLY A 92 -23.22 18.03 11.05
CA GLY A 92 -24.31 18.14 10.08
C GLY A 92 -24.92 16.80 9.66
N SER A 93 -24.61 15.71 10.35
CA SER A 93 -25.27 14.41 10.16
C SER A 93 -26.74 14.50 10.57
N PRO A 94 -27.67 13.94 9.77
CA PRO A 94 -29.05 13.74 10.20
C PRO A 94 -29.20 12.61 11.24
N TRP A 95 -28.13 11.87 11.51
CA TRP A 95 -28.10 10.72 12.41
C TRP A 95 -27.28 11.06 13.68
N PRO A 96 -27.91 11.56 14.77
CA PRO A 96 -27.20 12.01 15.98
C PRO A 96 -26.57 10.86 16.76
N ASP A 97 -27.01 9.63 16.53
CA ASP A 97 -26.57 8.44 17.27
C ASP A 97 -25.18 7.94 16.83
N ILE A 98 -24.74 8.30 15.61
CA ILE A 98 -23.41 7.93 15.10
C ILE A 98 -22.46 9.11 15.35
N ARG A 99 -21.77 9.07 16.49
CA ARG A 99 -20.78 10.08 16.87
C ARG A 99 -19.39 9.67 16.40
N LEU A 100 -18.77 10.51 15.56
CA LEU A 100 -17.38 10.39 15.24
C LEU A 100 -16.54 11.03 16.35
N LEU A 101 -15.89 10.20 17.19
CA LEU A 101 -15.05 10.66 18.32
C LEU A 101 -13.86 11.50 17.83
N CYS A 102 -13.43 11.35 16.59
CA CYS A 102 -12.39 12.17 15.96
C CYS A 102 -12.84 13.58 15.58
N GLY A 103 -14.16 13.89 15.68
CA GLY A 103 -14.70 15.19 15.28
C GLY A 103 -14.75 15.44 13.78
N ALA A 104 -14.46 14.44 12.95
CA ALA A 104 -14.51 14.54 11.51
C ALA A 104 -15.94 14.66 10.98
N ARG A 105 -16.08 15.21 9.76
CA ARG A 105 -17.25 15.07 8.91
C ARG A 105 -16.87 14.20 7.72
N ILE A 106 -17.59 13.10 7.52
CA ILE A 106 -17.34 12.13 6.45
C ILE A 106 -18.59 12.05 5.57
N GLU A 107 -18.40 12.18 4.25
CA GLU A 107 -19.47 11.94 3.29
C GLU A 107 -19.18 10.65 2.51
N VAL A 108 -20.16 9.75 2.48
CA VAL A 108 -20.05 8.46 1.81
C VAL A 108 -21.12 8.35 0.74
N MET A 109 -20.69 8.15 -0.50
CA MET A 109 -21.56 7.80 -1.61
C MET A 109 -21.71 6.28 -1.68
N VAL A 110 -22.95 5.79 -1.70
CA VAL A 110 -23.27 4.37 -1.88
C VAL A 110 -24.00 4.19 -3.21
N GLU A 111 -23.43 3.38 -4.08
CA GLU A 111 -23.95 3.13 -5.43
C GLU A 111 -24.05 1.64 -5.74
N LYS A 112 -25.10 1.23 -6.47
CA LYS A 112 -25.28 -0.14 -6.94
C LYS A 112 -24.50 -0.36 -8.24
N LEU A 113 -23.71 -1.42 -8.28
CA LEU A 113 -23.00 -1.88 -9.47
C LEU A 113 -23.62 -3.19 -9.95
N ALA A 114 -24.03 -3.20 -11.23
CA ALA A 114 -24.49 -4.43 -11.87
C ALA A 114 -23.31 -5.33 -12.23
N PRO A 115 -23.49 -6.66 -12.34
CA PRO A 115 -22.40 -7.57 -12.71
C PRO A 115 -21.79 -7.27 -14.10
N ASP A 116 -22.58 -6.72 -14.99
CA ASP A 116 -22.19 -6.35 -16.36
C ASP A 116 -21.84 -4.87 -16.53
N ASP A 117 -21.72 -4.13 -15.43
CA ASP A 117 -21.39 -2.70 -15.47
C ASP A 117 -20.12 -2.42 -16.29
N ALA A 118 -20.27 -1.56 -17.31
CA ALA A 118 -19.19 -1.27 -18.26
C ALA A 118 -17.99 -0.57 -17.62
N ALA A 119 -18.23 0.34 -16.65
CA ALA A 119 -17.16 1.04 -15.97
C ALA A 119 -16.35 0.10 -15.07
N VAL A 120 -17.02 -0.85 -14.40
CA VAL A 120 -16.34 -1.93 -13.66
C VAL A 120 -15.51 -2.79 -14.61
N GLY A 121 -16.07 -3.15 -15.77
CA GLY A 121 -15.35 -3.90 -16.81
C GLY A 121 -14.08 -3.17 -17.26
N ALA A 122 -14.17 -1.87 -17.55
CA ALA A 122 -13.03 -1.04 -17.93
C ALA A 122 -11.97 -0.96 -16.82
N LEU A 123 -12.41 -0.73 -15.57
CA LEU A 123 -11.51 -0.68 -14.41
C LEU A 123 -10.71 -1.98 -14.24
N LEU A 124 -11.37 -3.13 -14.36
CA LEU A 124 -10.73 -4.43 -14.23
C LEU A 124 -9.81 -4.75 -15.41
N ALA A 125 -10.17 -4.35 -16.63
CA ALA A 125 -9.31 -4.49 -17.81
C ALA A 125 -8.03 -3.64 -17.67
N LEU A 126 -8.16 -2.39 -17.22
CA LEU A 126 -7.01 -1.50 -16.96
C LEU A 126 -6.13 -2.04 -15.84
N ARG A 127 -6.73 -2.58 -14.77
CA ARG A 127 -5.97 -3.28 -13.70
C ARG A 127 -5.16 -4.44 -14.27
N GLY A 128 -5.77 -5.30 -15.09
CA GLY A 128 -5.10 -6.45 -15.73
C GLY A 128 -3.96 -6.03 -16.64
N ALA A 129 -4.14 -4.93 -17.39
CA ALA A 129 -3.13 -4.34 -18.25
C ALA A 129 -2.07 -3.50 -17.50
N ARG A 130 -2.16 -3.40 -16.18
CA ARG A 130 -1.31 -2.55 -15.33
C ARG A 130 -1.27 -1.09 -15.79
N ARG A 131 -2.40 -0.57 -16.19
CA ARG A 131 -2.56 0.83 -16.58
C ARG A 131 -3.32 1.59 -15.49
N PRO A 132 -2.89 2.80 -15.12
CA PRO A 132 -3.67 3.66 -14.25
C PRO A 132 -5.03 3.96 -14.85
N ALA A 133 -6.02 4.11 -13.98
CA ALA A 133 -7.39 4.39 -14.36
C ALA A 133 -7.97 5.52 -13.52
N THR A 134 -8.95 6.24 -14.06
CA THR A 134 -9.75 7.20 -13.35
C THR A 134 -11.20 6.75 -13.36
N TRP A 135 -11.73 6.49 -12.17
CA TRP A 135 -13.15 6.24 -11.94
C TRP A 135 -13.87 7.55 -11.67
N ILE A 136 -14.96 7.81 -12.36
CA ILE A 136 -15.80 9.01 -12.16
C ILE A 136 -17.25 8.55 -12.00
N SER A 137 -17.89 8.96 -10.90
CA SER A 137 -19.28 8.58 -10.60
C SER A 137 -20.02 9.66 -9.80
N ASP A 138 -21.32 9.80 -10.02
CA ASP A 138 -22.26 10.55 -9.19
C ASP A 138 -23.24 9.62 -8.43
N GLY A 139 -22.94 8.31 -8.46
CA GLY A 139 -23.79 7.25 -7.90
C GLY A 139 -24.83 6.71 -8.90
N ARG A 140 -25.18 7.44 -9.94
CA ARG A 140 -26.13 7.01 -11.01
C ARG A 140 -25.42 6.74 -12.32
N ARG A 141 -24.66 7.70 -12.78
CA ARG A 141 -23.83 7.61 -13.97
C ARG A 141 -22.38 7.41 -13.55
N ARG A 142 -21.68 6.52 -14.25
CA ARG A 142 -20.26 6.27 -14.02
C ARG A 142 -19.52 5.95 -15.30
N ILE A 143 -18.24 6.28 -15.29
CA ILE A 143 -17.28 5.90 -16.34
C ILE A 143 -15.94 5.54 -15.69
N CYS A 144 -15.14 4.75 -16.38
CA CYS A 144 -13.76 4.48 -16.03
C CYS A 144 -12.91 4.64 -17.28
N THR A 145 -11.90 5.51 -17.21
CA THR A 145 -11.00 5.83 -18.33
C THR A 145 -9.55 5.60 -17.95
N PRO A 146 -8.65 5.32 -18.90
CA PRO A 146 -7.22 5.28 -18.63
C PRO A 146 -6.68 6.66 -18.27
N GLU A 147 -5.54 6.70 -17.56
CA GLU A 147 -4.79 7.93 -17.27
C GLU A 147 -4.45 8.67 -18.59
N GLY A 148 -4.55 9.99 -18.58
CA GLY A 148 -4.28 10.85 -19.74
C GLY A 148 -5.52 11.14 -20.59
N GLU A 149 -6.60 10.42 -20.43
CA GLU A 149 -7.91 10.83 -20.93
C GLU A 149 -8.56 11.79 -19.92
N SER A 150 -9.03 12.93 -20.42
CA SER A 150 -9.73 13.92 -19.61
C SER A 150 -11.21 13.96 -20.02
N PRO A 151 -12.01 13.00 -19.57
CA PRO A 151 -13.44 13.02 -19.85
C PRO A 151 -14.06 14.24 -19.17
N ALA A 152 -15.12 14.78 -19.77
CA ALA A 152 -15.89 15.85 -19.14
C ALA A 152 -16.47 15.33 -17.81
N ILE A 153 -16.03 15.92 -16.70
CA ILE A 153 -16.59 15.66 -15.37
C ILE A 153 -17.90 16.46 -15.27
N TRP A 154 -19.00 15.78 -14.99
CA TRP A 154 -20.32 16.41 -14.82
C TRP A 154 -20.53 16.85 -13.37
N GLU A 155 -21.45 17.75 -13.17
CA GLU A 155 -21.80 18.28 -11.86
C GLU A 155 -22.19 17.15 -10.87
N GLY A 156 -21.68 17.22 -9.66
CA GLY A 156 -21.90 16.22 -8.61
C GLY A 156 -21.10 14.93 -8.74
N ALA A 157 -20.29 14.79 -9.79
CA ALA A 157 -19.44 13.60 -9.94
C ALA A 157 -18.19 13.67 -9.07
N PHE A 158 -17.90 12.55 -8.41
CA PHE A 158 -16.66 12.31 -7.69
C PHE A 158 -15.68 11.58 -8.60
N SER A 159 -14.41 11.96 -8.55
CA SER A 159 -13.33 11.35 -9.33
C SER A 159 -12.32 10.66 -8.41
N ARG A 160 -11.97 9.40 -8.73
CA ARG A 160 -10.97 8.62 -8.01
C ARG A 160 -9.93 8.05 -8.98
N PRO A 161 -8.64 8.36 -8.80
CA PRO A 161 -7.56 7.68 -9.50
C PRO A 161 -7.32 6.28 -8.92
N PHE A 162 -7.01 5.33 -9.79
CA PHE A 162 -6.55 4.00 -9.46
C PHE A 162 -5.18 3.75 -10.07
N GLU A 163 -4.21 3.49 -9.25
CA GLU A 163 -2.91 3.04 -9.70
C GLU A 163 -2.86 1.51 -9.86
N PRO A 164 -1.94 0.98 -10.68
CA PRO A 164 -1.58 -0.42 -10.64
C PRO A 164 -1.18 -0.87 -9.23
N VAL A 165 -1.49 -2.12 -8.89
CA VAL A 165 -1.04 -2.69 -7.62
C VAL A 165 0.48 -2.66 -7.56
N ALA A 166 1.03 -2.18 -6.45
CA ALA A 166 2.47 -2.15 -6.27
C ALA A 166 3.05 -3.56 -6.27
N ARG A 167 4.16 -3.75 -6.98
CA ARG A 167 4.91 -5.00 -7.00
C ARG A 167 6.11 -4.95 -6.07
N LEU A 168 6.42 -6.09 -5.49
CA LEU A 168 7.67 -6.30 -4.76
C LEU A 168 8.37 -7.52 -5.32
N VAL A 169 9.56 -7.33 -5.87
CA VAL A 169 10.43 -8.44 -6.29
C VAL A 169 11.53 -8.61 -5.25
N VAL A 170 11.57 -9.77 -4.62
CA VAL A 170 12.57 -10.11 -3.61
C VAL A 170 13.49 -11.19 -4.19
N LEU A 171 14.79 -10.87 -4.26
CA LEU A 171 15.80 -11.80 -4.70
C LEU A 171 16.56 -12.33 -3.48
N GLY A 172 16.51 -13.64 -3.26
CA GLY A 172 17.18 -14.27 -2.12
C GLY A 172 16.48 -15.53 -1.65
N GLY A 173 17.05 -16.20 -0.66
CA GLY A 173 16.51 -17.48 -0.19
C GLY A 173 16.80 -17.77 1.27
N ASP A 174 17.35 -16.81 2.00
CA ASP A 174 17.57 -16.88 3.44
C ASP A 174 16.31 -16.49 4.22
N PRO A 175 16.24 -16.71 5.53
CA PRO A 175 15.07 -16.32 6.33
C PRO A 175 14.68 -14.85 6.21
N THR A 176 15.63 -13.93 5.96
CA THR A 176 15.36 -12.50 5.80
C THR A 176 14.62 -12.22 4.50
N ALA A 177 15.10 -12.78 3.37
CA ALA A 177 14.43 -12.67 2.09
C ALA A 177 13.01 -13.26 2.13
N LEU A 178 12.86 -14.43 2.79
CA LEU A 178 11.55 -15.06 2.97
C LEU A 178 10.59 -14.17 3.80
N ALA A 179 11.10 -13.58 4.90
CA ALA A 179 10.30 -12.68 5.73
C ALA A 179 9.86 -11.42 4.97
N VAL A 180 10.77 -10.82 4.16
CA VAL A 180 10.45 -9.66 3.30
C VAL A 180 9.38 -10.03 2.27
N ALA A 181 9.50 -11.18 1.60
CA ALA A 181 8.55 -11.62 0.61
C ALA A 181 7.17 -11.90 1.23
N TRP A 182 7.14 -12.61 2.36
CA TRP A 182 5.90 -12.93 3.05
C TRP A 182 5.19 -11.67 3.57
N LEU A 183 5.90 -10.81 4.29
CA LEU A 183 5.34 -9.57 4.80
C LEU A 183 4.87 -8.65 3.66
N GLY A 184 5.60 -8.59 2.54
CA GLY A 184 5.20 -7.86 1.34
C GLY A 184 3.87 -8.33 0.79
N ALA A 185 3.67 -9.64 0.66
CA ALA A 185 2.41 -10.22 0.20
C ALA A 185 1.24 -9.89 1.15
N GLN A 186 1.46 -10.01 2.47
CA GLN A 186 0.46 -9.65 3.48
C GLN A 186 0.15 -8.13 3.51
N SER A 187 1.10 -7.31 3.06
CA SER A 187 0.95 -5.84 2.99
C SER A 187 0.35 -5.32 1.68
N GLY A 188 -0.20 -6.21 0.84
CA GLY A 188 -0.91 -5.86 -0.38
C GLY A 188 -0.03 -5.64 -1.61
N PHE A 189 1.25 -6.05 -1.58
CA PHE A 189 2.08 -6.07 -2.78
C PHE A 189 1.83 -7.34 -3.61
N GLU A 190 1.84 -7.20 -4.93
CA GLU A 190 2.00 -8.35 -5.83
C GLU A 190 3.46 -8.82 -5.71
N THR A 191 3.71 -9.77 -4.80
CA THR A 191 5.07 -10.18 -4.44
C THR A 191 5.56 -11.34 -5.29
N THR A 192 6.81 -11.24 -5.78
CA THR A 192 7.55 -12.30 -6.46
C THR A 192 8.84 -12.60 -5.71
N LEU A 193 9.03 -13.86 -5.32
CA LEU A 193 10.28 -14.35 -4.76
C LEU A 193 11.11 -15.00 -5.87
N VAL A 194 12.34 -14.51 -6.06
CA VAL A 194 13.30 -15.04 -7.07
C VAL A 194 14.43 -15.76 -6.35
N ARG A 195 14.58 -17.05 -6.65
CA ARG A 195 15.63 -17.91 -6.07
C ARG A 195 16.11 -18.95 -7.07
N PRO A 196 17.10 -18.65 -7.92
CA PRO A 196 17.54 -19.52 -9.02
C PRO A 196 17.90 -20.95 -8.58
N LYS A 197 18.63 -21.07 -7.47
CA LYS A 197 19.04 -22.36 -6.89
C LYS A 197 18.07 -22.87 -5.81
N GLY A 198 16.82 -22.38 -5.84
CA GLY A 198 15.81 -22.77 -4.85
C GLY A 198 15.19 -24.14 -5.11
N PRO A 199 14.37 -24.64 -4.14
CA PRO A 199 13.60 -25.86 -4.33
C PRO A 199 12.64 -25.76 -5.52
N GLU A 200 12.19 -26.89 -6.04
CA GLU A 200 11.16 -26.90 -7.10
C GLU A 200 9.81 -26.42 -6.57
N ALA A 201 9.44 -26.83 -5.37
CA ALA A 201 8.24 -26.39 -4.72
C ALA A 201 8.35 -24.91 -4.26
N PRO A 202 7.28 -24.10 -4.45
CA PRO A 202 7.25 -22.75 -3.92
C PRO A 202 7.29 -22.75 -2.38
N PRO A 203 7.57 -21.59 -1.75
CA PRO A 203 7.51 -21.46 -0.30
C PRO A 203 6.08 -21.72 0.22
N PRO A 204 5.89 -22.10 1.50
CA PRO A 204 4.58 -22.43 2.07
C PRO A 204 3.73 -21.20 2.41
N PHE A 205 3.78 -20.16 1.58
CA PHE A 205 2.96 -18.95 1.67
C PHE A 205 2.72 -18.38 0.26
N ASP A 206 1.67 -17.59 0.13
CA ASP A 206 1.19 -17.11 -1.18
C ASP A 206 2.07 -16.00 -1.73
N VAL A 207 2.95 -16.37 -2.67
CA VAL A 207 3.76 -15.45 -3.49
C VAL A 207 4.00 -16.08 -4.87
N ARG A 208 4.25 -15.27 -5.87
CA ARG A 208 4.82 -15.77 -7.12
C ARG A 208 6.24 -16.24 -6.85
N TYR A 209 6.59 -17.40 -7.36
CA TYR A 209 7.93 -17.96 -7.18
C TYR A 209 8.59 -18.19 -8.54
N SER A 210 9.81 -17.68 -8.70
CA SER A 210 10.64 -17.92 -9.89
C SER A 210 11.99 -18.52 -9.50
N ARG A 211 12.47 -19.43 -10.33
CA ARG A 211 13.80 -20.03 -10.26
C ARG A 211 14.70 -19.56 -11.41
N ASP A 212 14.20 -18.61 -12.22
CA ASP A 212 14.99 -18.00 -13.30
C ASP A 212 16.15 -17.19 -12.75
N GLU A 213 17.19 -17.00 -13.56
CA GLU A 213 18.31 -16.14 -13.20
C GLU A 213 17.82 -14.70 -12.95
N PRO A 214 18.49 -13.91 -12.08
CA PRO A 214 18.00 -12.61 -11.63
C PRO A 214 17.59 -11.67 -12.76
N ALA A 215 18.39 -11.57 -13.81
CA ALA A 215 18.10 -10.69 -14.93
C ALA A 215 16.85 -11.12 -15.73
N GLU A 216 16.70 -12.43 -15.96
CA GLU A 216 15.56 -13.00 -16.67
C GLU A 216 14.27 -12.85 -15.86
N ALA A 217 14.33 -13.16 -14.55
CA ALA A 217 13.19 -12.99 -13.64
C ALA A 217 12.70 -11.54 -13.59
N LEU A 218 13.62 -10.57 -13.48
CA LEU A 218 13.29 -9.14 -13.45
C LEU A 218 12.70 -8.67 -14.79
N ALA A 219 13.23 -9.16 -15.92
CA ALA A 219 12.69 -8.87 -17.25
C ALA A 219 11.26 -9.45 -17.42
N ALA A 220 11.03 -10.68 -16.95
CA ALA A 220 9.72 -11.33 -17.01
C ALA A 220 8.66 -10.62 -16.14
N VAL A 221 9.04 -10.09 -14.97
CA VAL A 221 8.14 -9.28 -14.13
C VAL A 221 7.81 -7.96 -14.81
N GLY A 222 8.75 -7.33 -15.51
CA GLY A 222 8.62 -5.99 -16.07
C GLY A 222 8.67 -4.91 -14.97
N LEU A 223 9.78 -4.19 -14.92
CA LEU A 223 10.07 -3.22 -13.85
C LEU A 223 9.49 -1.84 -14.19
N ASP A 224 8.23 -1.64 -13.88
CA ASP A 224 7.53 -0.38 -14.06
C ASP A 224 7.65 0.56 -12.83
N ARG A 225 7.09 1.76 -12.95
CA ARG A 225 7.12 2.79 -11.89
C ARG A 225 6.37 2.43 -10.60
N TRP A 226 5.69 1.29 -10.53
CA TRP A 226 5.04 0.74 -9.34
C TRP A 226 5.72 -0.50 -8.80
N THR A 227 6.94 -0.78 -9.26
CA THR A 227 7.72 -1.95 -8.83
C THR A 227 8.82 -1.54 -7.86
N ALA A 228 8.93 -2.28 -6.74
CA ALA A 228 10.05 -2.26 -5.80
C ALA A 228 10.90 -3.52 -5.98
N VAL A 229 12.22 -3.37 -5.92
CA VAL A 229 13.18 -4.48 -5.99
C VAL A 229 14.00 -4.52 -4.71
N ALA A 230 13.97 -5.65 -4.00
CA ALA A 230 14.74 -5.93 -2.80
C ALA A 230 15.74 -7.05 -3.08
N VAL A 231 17.02 -6.70 -3.21
CA VAL A 231 18.12 -7.66 -3.43
C VAL A 231 18.66 -8.09 -2.07
N ALA A 232 18.35 -9.31 -1.68
CA ALA A 232 18.70 -9.91 -0.39
C ALA A 232 19.42 -11.27 -0.57
N THR A 233 20.31 -11.36 -1.56
CA THR A 233 21.14 -12.54 -1.77
C THR A 233 22.44 -12.42 -0.97
N HIS A 234 23.14 -13.53 -0.82
CA HIS A 234 24.49 -13.57 -0.26
C HIS A 234 25.54 -13.83 -1.35
N GLU A 235 25.12 -13.84 -2.61
CA GLU A 235 25.96 -14.11 -3.78
C GLU A 235 26.21 -12.80 -4.54
N ALA A 236 27.47 -12.36 -4.58
CA ALA A 236 27.82 -11.07 -5.23
C ALA A 236 27.43 -11.02 -6.71
N GLU A 237 27.58 -12.14 -7.43
CA GLU A 237 27.22 -12.23 -8.85
C GLU A 237 25.71 -12.05 -9.08
N ALA A 238 24.88 -12.68 -8.25
CA ALA A 238 23.43 -12.56 -8.30
C ALA A 238 22.98 -11.13 -7.94
N ASP A 239 23.58 -10.52 -6.89
CA ASP A 239 23.35 -9.11 -6.53
C ASP A 239 23.67 -8.19 -7.71
N HIS A 240 24.83 -8.38 -8.33
CA HIS A 240 25.30 -7.58 -9.45
C HIS A 240 24.39 -7.71 -10.68
N ALA A 241 24.02 -8.94 -11.05
CA ALA A 241 23.11 -9.20 -12.16
C ALA A 241 21.75 -8.51 -11.94
N ALA A 242 21.19 -8.64 -10.72
CA ALA A 242 19.93 -7.99 -10.38
C ALA A 242 20.02 -6.45 -10.41
N LEU A 243 21.05 -5.88 -9.79
CA LEU A 243 21.19 -4.42 -9.68
C LEU A 243 21.48 -3.76 -11.03
N THR A 244 22.21 -4.42 -11.92
CA THR A 244 22.49 -3.93 -13.28
C THR A 244 21.21 -3.76 -14.11
N VAL A 245 20.23 -4.64 -13.90
CA VAL A 245 18.90 -4.54 -14.55
C VAL A 245 17.96 -3.60 -13.81
N ALA A 246 17.93 -3.67 -12.47
CA ALA A 246 16.96 -2.93 -11.67
C ALA A 246 17.23 -1.42 -11.61
N LEU A 247 18.49 -1.00 -11.48
CA LEU A 247 18.83 0.41 -11.28
C LEU A 247 18.51 1.31 -12.49
N PRO A 248 18.76 0.89 -13.74
CA PRO A 248 18.38 1.70 -14.91
C PRO A 248 16.87 1.69 -15.21
N SER A 249 16.09 0.78 -14.59
CA SER A 249 14.66 0.63 -14.84
C SER A 249 13.82 1.77 -14.23
N GLU A 250 12.52 1.75 -14.50
CA GLU A 250 11.55 2.68 -13.88
C GLU A 250 11.15 2.28 -12.45
N ALA A 251 11.64 1.16 -11.90
CA ALA A 251 11.32 0.72 -10.55
C ALA A 251 11.42 1.87 -9.55
N PHE A 252 10.36 2.08 -8.72
CA PHE A 252 10.35 3.22 -7.80
C PHE A 252 11.33 3.06 -6.64
N TYR A 253 11.70 1.84 -6.33
CA TYR A 253 12.59 1.48 -5.24
C TYR A 253 13.53 0.36 -5.68
N VAL A 254 14.82 0.52 -5.42
CA VAL A 254 15.82 -0.53 -5.58
C VAL A 254 16.70 -0.52 -4.33
N GLY A 255 16.63 -1.60 -3.55
CA GLY A 255 17.41 -1.75 -2.33
C GLY A 255 18.24 -3.02 -2.33
N ALA A 256 19.39 -3.00 -1.66
CA ALA A 256 20.26 -4.16 -1.52
C ALA A 256 20.70 -4.39 -0.09
N LEU A 257 20.58 -5.63 0.37
CA LEU A 257 21.12 -6.06 1.65
C LEU A 257 22.65 -5.97 1.63
N GLY A 258 23.25 -5.61 2.74
CA GLY A 258 24.69 -5.59 2.88
C GLY A 258 25.21 -4.58 3.88
N ALA A 259 26.43 -4.83 4.38
CA ALA A 259 27.06 -3.94 5.35
C ALA A 259 27.45 -2.60 4.69
N ARG A 260 27.29 -1.50 5.42
CA ARG A 260 27.69 -0.13 4.96
C ARG A 260 29.13 -0.08 4.41
N ARG A 261 30.04 -0.84 5.00
CA ARG A 261 31.45 -0.91 4.54
C ARG A 261 31.63 -1.46 3.12
N ARG A 262 30.68 -2.26 2.60
CA ARG A 262 30.71 -2.81 1.24
C ARG A 262 29.95 -1.96 0.22
N ALA A 263 29.29 -0.89 0.64
CA ALA A 263 28.52 -0.04 -0.25
C ALA A 263 29.45 0.62 -1.30
N GLY A 264 30.64 1.08 -0.89
CA GLY A 264 31.62 1.68 -1.80
C GLY A 264 32.07 0.74 -2.91
N ASP A 265 32.44 -0.51 -2.55
CA ASP A 265 32.89 -1.53 -3.51
C ASP A 265 31.77 -1.89 -4.50
N ARG A 266 30.53 -2.03 -4.00
CA ARG A 266 29.35 -2.30 -4.84
C ARG A 266 29.10 -1.17 -5.84
N MET A 267 29.16 0.10 -5.39
CA MET A 267 29.01 1.25 -6.29
C MET A 267 30.14 1.34 -7.32
N ALA A 268 31.39 1.05 -6.94
CA ALA A 268 32.52 1.01 -7.86
C ALA A 268 32.34 -0.08 -8.92
N TRP A 269 31.90 -1.27 -8.50
CA TRP A 269 31.60 -2.34 -9.44
C TRP A 269 30.48 -1.97 -10.42
N LEU A 270 29.38 -1.39 -9.95
CA LEU A 270 28.26 -0.95 -10.81
C LEU A 270 28.69 0.07 -11.85
N ARG A 271 29.57 1.03 -11.49
CA ARG A 271 30.19 1.96 -12.45
C ARG A 271 31.03 1.23 -13.50
N GLY A 272 31.84 0.26 -13.05
CA GLY A 272 32.62 -0.58 -13.96
C GLY A 272 31.76 -1.41 -14.92
N ALA A 273 30.57 -1.79 -14.51
CA ALA A 273 29.57 -2.45 -15.34
C ALA A 273 28.75 -1.50 -16.25
N GLY A 274 29.04 -0.19 -16.25
CA GLY A 274 28.41 0.79 -17.11
C GLY A 274 27.08 1.36 -16.58
N VAL A 275 26.73 1.11 -15.32
CA VAL A 275 25.53 1.71 -14.71
C VAL A 275 25.80 3.20 -14.44
N ALA A 276 24.91 4.07 -14.92
CA ALA A 276 25.04 5.51 -14.76
C ALA A 276 25.00 5.95 -13.30
N ASP A 277 25.78 6.96 -12.92
CA ASP A 277 25.80 7.47 -11.53
C ASP A 277 24.41 7.93 -11.03
N SER A 278 23.60 8.49 -11.90
CA SER A 278 22.20 8.86 -11.58
C SER A 278 21.34 7.67 -11.21
N ALA A 279 21.55 6.51 -11.83
CA ALA A 279 20.87 5.27 -11.49
C ALA A 279 21.43 4.68 -10.18
N ILE A 280 22.77 4.70 -10.00
CA ILE A 280 23.44 4.25 -8.77
C ILE A 280 22.97 5.07 -7.55
N ALA A 281 22.76 6.38 -7.71
CA ALA A 281 22.28 7.25 -6.64
C ALA A 281 20.89 6.85 -6.10
N ARG A 282 20.11 6.06 -6.84
CA ARG A 282 18.82 5.51 -6.41
C ARG A 282 18.93 4.28 -5.51
N LEU A 283 20.12 3.66 -5.44
CA LEU A 283 20.35 2.45 -4.66
C LEU A 283 20.21 2.73 -3.16
N ARG A 284 19.34 2.01 -2.49
CA ARG A 284 19.22 1.97 -1.03
C ARG A 284 20.08 0.85 -0.48
N THR A 285 21.20 1.20 0.16
CA THR A 285 22.13 0.22 0.75
C THR A 285 22.84 0.80 1.98
N PRO A 286 22.74 0.16 3.15
CA PRO A 286 21.92 -1.02 3.44
C PRO A 286 20.43 -0.78 3.20
N ILE A 287 19.70 -1.82 2.77
CA ILE A 287 18.25 -1.78 2.57
C ILE A 287 17.52 -1.61 3.89
N GLY A 288 16.46 -0.80 3.91
CA GLY A 288 15.56 -0.60 5.03
C GLY A 288 15.95 0.57 5.95
N LEU A 289 14.99 1.03 6.74
CA LEU A 289 15.20 2.06 7.76
C LEU A 289 16.04 1.53 8.91
N ASP A 290 16.87 2.38 9.51
CA ASP A 290 17.66 2.02 10.68
C ASP A 290 16.77 2.02 11.94
N ILE A 291 16.17 0.88 12.25
CA ILE A 291 15.32 0.66 13.43
C ILE A 291 16.00 -0.18 14.51
N GLY A 292 17.29 -0.53 14.31
CA GLY A 292 18.12 -1.27 15.28
C GLY A 292 17.96 -2.79 15.28
N GLY A 293 16.88 -3.35 14.70
CA GLY A 293 16.63 -4.78 14.68
C GLY A 293 17.51 -5.54 13.68
N LYS A 294 17.76 -6.84 13.96
CA LYS A 294 18.56 -7.72 13.09
C LYS A 294 17.93 -9.08 12.84
N ALA A 295 16.86 -9.43 13.56
CA ALA A 295 16.12 -10.65 13.31
C ALA A 295 15.39 -10.56 11.95
N PRO A 296 15.14 -11.67 11.24
CA PRO A 296 14.54 -11.67 9.90
C PRO A 296 13.28 -10.83 9.79
N TRP A 297 12.35 -10.93 10.76
CA TRP A 297 11.13 -10.13 10.77
C TRP A 297 11.36 -8.65 11.04
N GLU A 298 12.31 -8.30 11.90
CA GLU A 298 12.67 -6.90 12.18
C GLU A 298 13.26 -6.24 10.93
N VAL A 299 14.13 -6.95 10.21
CA VAL A 299 14.66 -6.49 8.92
C VAL A 299 13.54 -6.36 7.89
N ALA A 300 12.62 -7.31 7.82
CA ALA A 300 11.47 -7.24 6.90
C ALA A 300 10.59 -6.00 7.18
N ILE A 301 10.29 -5.72 8.44
CA ILE A 301 9.56 -4.50 8.86
C ILE A 301 10.32 -3.25 8.41
N SER A 302 11.63 -3.19 8.65
CA SER A 302 12.50 -2.08 8.24
C SER A 302 12.45 -1.84 6.74
N VAL A 303 12.57 -2.91 5.93
CA VAL A 303 12.53 -2.87 4.47
C VAL A 303 11.17 -2.39 3.96
N LEU A 304 10.09 -2.97 4.45
CA LEU A 304 8.73 -2.59 4.03
C LEU A 304 8.38 -1.16 4.45
N ALA A 305 8.86 -0.72 5.62
CA ALA A 305 8.69 0.66 6.06
C ALA A 305 9.40 1.65 5.12
N GLU A 306 10.64 1.37 4.69
CA GLU A 306 11.36 2.21 3.72
C GLU A 306 10.68 2.22 2.36
N ILE A 307 10.28 1.05 1.84
CA ILE A 307 9.54 0.94 0.57
C ILE A 307 8.25 1.78 0.62
N THR A 308 7.50 1.67 1.71
CA THR A 308 6.26 2.43 1.93
C THR A 308 6.54 3.93 1.98
N GLN A 309 7.55 4.36 2.72
CA GLN A 309 7.96 5.75 2.81
C GLN A 309 8.29 6.33 1.43
N VAL A 310 9.12 5.62 0.63
CA VAL A 310 9.52 6.06 -0.71
C VAL A 310 8.32 6.13 -1.65
N ARG A 311 7.41 5.15 -1.59
CA ARG A 311 6.19 5.11 -2.38
C ARG A 311 5.33 6.36 -2.17
N TYR A 312 5.05 6.71 -0.92
CA TYR A 312 4.20 7.87 -0.59
C TYR A 312 4.90 9.21 -0.78
N ALA A 313 6.21 9.30 -0.57
CA ALA A 313 6.98 10.51 -0.86
C ALA A 313 6.93 10.89 -2.35
N ARG A 314 6.90 9.90 -3.25
CA ARG A 314 6.74 10.15 -4.70
C ARG A 314 5.33 10.60 -5.05
N ALA A 315 4.31 10.01 -4.43
CA ALA A 315 2.91 10.37 -4.68
C ALA A 315 2.60 11.82 -4.24
N SER A 316 3.25 12.30 -3.19
CA SER A 316 3.08 13.68 -2.68
C SER A 316 3.92 14.74 -3.39
N GLY A 317 4.70 14.39 -4.42
CA GLY A 317 5.57 15.34 -5.14
C GLY A 317 6.70 15.91 -4.30
N SER A 318 6.90 15.42 -3.09
CA SER A 318 8.00 15.82 -2.20
C SER A 318 9.26 15.10 -2.65
N ALA A 319 10.23 15.87 -3.17
CA ALA A 319 11.57 15.36 -3.42
C ALA A 319 12.07 14.72 -2.12
N ALA A 320 12.38 13.41 -2.19
CA ALA A 320 12.87 12.65 -1.06
C ALA A 320 13.99 13.40 -0.36
N ASN A 321 13.76 13.75 0.89
CA ASN A 321 14.77 14.32 1.77
C ASN A 321 15.93 13.31 1.84
N THR A 322 16.98 13.60 1.10
CA THR A 322 18.24 12.86 1.18
C THR A 322 18.72 12.98 2.62
N SER A 323 18.77 11.85 3.31
CA SER A 323 19.32 11.78 4.67
C SER A 323 20.70 12.46 4.70
N PRO A 324 20.90 13.52 5.48
CA PRO A 324 22.23 14.11 5.57
C PRO A 324 23.16 13.10 6.24
N ALA A 325 24.27 12.82 5.57
CA ALA A 325 25.40 12.15 6.20
C ALA A 325 25.73 12.90 7.50
N ALA A 326 25.76 12.18 8.60
CA ALA A 326 26.16 12.73 9.89
C ALA A 326 27.56 13.36 9.80
N SER A 327 27.61 14.68 9.68
CA SER A 327 28.83 15.43 9.93
C SER A 327 29.02 15.48 11.45
N ALA A 328 30.06 14.81 11.91
CA ALA A 328 30.60 14.98 13.26
C ALA A 328 31.00 16.44 13.47
N GLY A 329 30.48 17.02 14.54
CA GLY A 329 30.87 18.35 14.97
C GLY A 329 30.13 18.71 16.28
N ALA A 330 30.70 18.29 17.40
CA ALA A 330 30.30 18.83 18.68
C ALA A 330 30.78 20.27 18.85
N PRO A 331 30.04 21.12 19.55
CA PRO A 331 30.69 22.00 20.53
C PRO A 331 30.09 21.83 21.92
N ALA A 332 31.02 21.94 22.87
CA ALA A 332 30.87 21.87 24.30
C ALA A 332 30.01 23.00 24.91
N GLY A 333 29.34 22.67 26.00
CA GLY A 333 29.20 23.55 27.14
C GLY A 333 27.93 24.42 27.19
N ARG A 334 26.97 23.98 27.99
CA ARG A 334 26.33 24.86 29.02
C ARG A 334 25.66 24.00 30.08
N THR A 335 26.26 24.08 31.27
CA THR A 335 25.70 23.65 32.54
C THR A 335 24.39 24.39 32.84
N ARG A 336 23.32 23.64 33.14
CA ARG A 336 22.21 24.15 33.94
C ARG A 336 21.87 23.14 35.04
N SER A 337 21.84 23.70 36.22
CA SER A 337 21.66 23.14 37.55
C SER A 337 20.42 22.21 37.65
N ALA A 338 20.64 21.10 38.34
CA ALA A 338 19.62 20.23 38.87
C ALA A 338 18.85 20.94 39.98
N SER A 339 17.52 20.91 39.89
CA SER A 339 16.64 21.13 41.04
C SER A 339 15.92 19.82 41.30
N ALA A 340 16.33 19.15 42.37
CA ALA A 340 15.71 17.95 42.87
C ALA A 340 14.36 18.29 43.51
N MET A 341 13.30 17.67 43.03
CA MET A 341 12.02 17.64 43.74
C MET A 341 11.84 16.25 44.32
N ALA A 342 12.02 16.17 45.65
CA ALA A 342 11.82 14.98 46.45
C ALA A 342 10.31 14.64 46.49
N TYR A 343 9.97 13.40 46.15
CA TYR A 343 8.66 12.83 46.39
C TYR A 343 8.72 12.05 47.71
N THR A 344 8.11 12.60 48.77
CA THR A 344 7.92 11.92 50.04
C THR A 344 6.76 10.94 49.93
N ALA A 345 7.05 9.67 50.16
CA ALA A 345 6.05 8.66 50.45
C ALA A 345 5.58 8.78 51.88
N THR A 346 4.29 8.97 52.09
CA THR A 346 3.64 8.74 53.37
C THR A 346 2.98 7.37 53.36
N SER A 347 3.52 6.49 54.18
CA SER A 347 2.86 5.28 54.65
C SER A 347 1.81 5.67 55.68
N ASP A 348 0.59 5.17 55.57
CA ASP A 348 -0.33 5.08 56.69
C ASP A 348 -0.93 3.67 56.72
N GLU A 349 -0.62 3.01 57.85
CA GLU A 349 -1.25 1.79 58.36
C GLU A 349 -2.55 2.17 59.07
N SER A 350 -3.62 1.51 58.77
CA SER A 350 -4.65 1.02 59.72
C SER A 350 -5.67 0.17 58.98
#